data_613c58cea797e58a088df00d1699a5a6
#
_entry.id   613c58cea797e58a088df00d1699a5a6
#
_cell.length_a   1.000
_cell.length_b   1.000
_cell.length_c   1.000
_cell.angle_alpha   90.00
_cell.angle_beta   90.00
_cell.angle_gamma   90.00
#
_symmetry.space_group_name_H-M   'P 1'
#
loop_
_entity.id
_entity.type
_entity.pdbx_description
1 polymer ?
#
loop_
_entity_poly.entity_id
_entity_poly.type
_entity_poly.pdbx_seq_one_letter_code
_entity_poly.pdbx_strand_id
1 'polypeptide(L)'
;MAAEIPPAPASVRPPSPSDILSIRTDCLGPTWVATSFALSEDDGGSPPGRPDVAVLVHEADAGDLAQKSGAAALYLPGFLDSFFHVEQAAAFREAGIPLAGLDMRRCGRSVRSNASRDDLRDIYVREEEIGLAIGRLRSL
;
A
#
# COMPACT_ATOMS: atom_id res chain seq x y z
N MET A 1 -24.97 -16.87 14.93
CA MET A 1 -24.01 -16.03 15.71
C MET A 1 -23.22 -15.22 14.69
N ALA A 2 -23.38 -13.91 14.70
CA ALA A 2 -22.50 -13.06 13.92
C ALA A 2 -21.12 -13.05 14.62
N ALA A 3 -20.08 -13.41 13.90
CA ALA A 3 -18.72 -13.28 14.41
C ALA A 3 -18.46 -11.78 14.61
N GLU A 4 -18.15 -11.38 15.83
CA GLU A 4 -17.74 -10.02 16.14
C GLU A 4 -16.43 -9.74 15.38
N ILE A 5 -16.47 -8.77 14.48
CA ILE A 5 -15.26 -8.35 13.74
C ILE A 5 -14.34 -7.72 14.79
N PRO A 6 -13.14 -8.25 15.00
CA PRO A 6 -12.20 -7.68 15.95
C PRO A 6 -11.91 -6.21 15.58
N PRO A 7 -11.69 -5.33 16.56
CA PRO A 7 -11.32 -3.96 16.28
C PRO A 7 -10.06 -3.90 15.40
N ALA A 8 -10.01 -2.96 14.48
CA ALA A 8 -8.84 -2.76 13.63
C ALA A 8 -7.59 -2.60 14.50
N PRO A 9 -6.46 -3.21 14.12
CA PRO A 9 -5.22 -3.05 14.87
C PRO A 9 -4.84 -1.57 15.00
N ALA A 10 -4.20 -1.21 16.10
CA ALA A 10 -3.81 0.18 16.39
C ALA A 10 -2.93 0.82 15.31
N SER A 11 -2.30 0.01 14.46
CA SER A 11 -1.51 0.45 13.31
C SER A 11 -2.34 1.01 12.16
N VAL A 12 -3.64 0.72 12.10
CA VAL A 12 -4.53 1.21 11.04
C VAL A 12 -5.05 2.59 11.40
N ARG A 13 -4.42 3.61 10.86
CA ARG A 13 -4.80 5.02 10.99
C ARG A 13 -4.68 5.74 9.65
N PRO A 14 -5.41 6.82 9.42
CA PRO A 14 -5.12 7.68 8.27
C PRO A 14 -3.67 8.17 8.36
N PRO A 15 -2.91 8.13 7.25
CA PRO A 15 -1.57 8.67 7.23
C PRO A 15 -1.62 10.18 7.51
N SER A 16 -0.71 10.65 8.34
CA SER A 16 -0.48 12.08 8.54
C SER A 16 0.28 12.67 7.34
N PRO A 17 0.27 13.99 7.14
CA PRO A 17 1.07 14.62 6.08
C PRO A 17 2.56 14.28 6.16
N SER A 18 3.10 14.01 7.35
CA SER A 18 4.50 13.63 7.53
C SER A 18 4.81 12.18 7.12
N ASP A 19 3.79 11.33 7.03
CA ASP A 19 3.95 9.95 6.55
C ASP A 19 4.02 9.89 5.02
N ILE A 20 3.50 10.89 4.31
CA ILE A 20 3.43 10.92 2.86
C ILE A 20 4.63 11.68 2.28
N LEU A 21 5.47 10.97 1.53
CA LEU A 21 6.62 11.55 0.86
C LEU A 21 6.25 12.15 -0.50
N SER A 22 5.37 11.50 -1.24
CA SER A 22 4.93 11.98 -2.55
C SER A 22 3.61 11.34 -2.97
N ILE A 23 2.87 12.07 -3.80
CA ILE A 23 1.72 11.58 -4.55
C ILE A 23 1.98 11.95 -6.01
N ARG A 24 1.96 10.97 -6.91
CA ARG A 24 2.28 11.18 -8.32
C ARG A 24 1.49 10.23 -9.21
N THR A 25 1.49 10.51 -10.51
CA THR A 25 1.02 9.55 -11.52
C THR A 25 1.95 8.34 -11.54
N ASP A 26 1.37 7.14 -11.62
CA ASP A 26 2.12 5.89 -11.71
C ASP A 26 2.43 5.50 -13.17
N CYS A 27 3.44 4.65 -13.35
CA CYS A 27 3.82 4.13 -14.66
C CYS A 27 2.76 3.22 -15.30
N LEU A 28 1.76 2.77 -14.54
CA LEU A 28 0.63 2.00 -15.09
C LEU A 28 -0.27 2.81 -16.00
N GLY A 29 -0.22 4.13 -15.92
CA GLY A 29 -0.97 5.01 -16.82
C GLY A 29 -1.47 6.28 -16.14
N PRO A 30 -2.07 7.19 -16.92
CA PRO A 30 -2.42 8.54 -16.43
C PRO A 30 -3.56 8.54 -15.39
N THR A 31 -4.33 7.47 -15.30
CA THR A 31 -5.41 7.32 -14.30
C THR A 31 -4.95 6.65 -13.01
N TRP A 32 -3.69 6.25 -12.93
CA TRP A 32 -3.12 5.58 -11.76
C TRP A 32 -2.32 6.54 -10.90
N VAL A 33 -2.53 6.44 -9.59
CA VAL A 33 -1.89 7.28 -8.57
C VAL A 33 -1.01 6.41 -7.69
N ALA A 34 0.23 6.85 -7.49
CA ALA A 34 1.17 6.26 -6.57
C ALA A 34 1.40 7.19 -5.37
N THR A 35 1.10 6.72 -4.18
CA THR A 35 1.39 7.40 -2.92
C THR A 35 2.54 6.71 -2.22
N SER A 36 3.64 7.41 -1.99
CA SER A 36 4.81 6.89 -1.27
C SER A 36 4.75 7.29 0.19
N PHE A 37 4.92 6.32 1.09
CA PHE A 37 4.96 6.52 2.53
C PHE A 37 6.38 6.38 3.05
N ALA A 38 6.77 7.25 4.00
CA ALA A 38 7.95 7.06 4.81
C ALA A 38 7.67 6.00 5.88
N LEU A 39 8.59 5.07 6.06
CA LEU A 39 8.48 4.01 7.05
C LEU A 39 9.52 4.19 8.13
N SER A 40 9.26 3.64 9.31
CA SER A 40 10.23 3.55 10.40
C SER A 40 11.43 2.69 9.99
N GLU A 41 12.58 3.00 10.55
CA GLU A 41 13.77 2.17 10.38
C GLU A 41 13.51 0.76 10.90
N ASP A 42 14.03 -0.21 10.16
CA ASP A 42 14.00 -1.62 10.50
C ASP A 42 15.44 -2.10 10.66
N ASP A 43 15.75 -2.75 11.77
CA ASP A 43 17.08 -3.30 12.09
C ASP A 43 17.62 -4.32 11.06
N GLY A 44 16.79 -4.74 10.11
CA GLY A 44 17.09 -5.78 9.14
C GLY A 44 17.76 -5.37 7.85
N GLY A 45 17.97 -4.08 7.57
CA GLY A 45 18.58 -3.71 6.29
C GLY A 45 18.27 -2.32 5.74
N SER A 46 17.66 -1.45 6.51
CA SER A 46 17.56 -0.04 6.13
C SER A 46 18.94 0.60 6.18
N PRO A 47 19.42 1.23 5.11
CA PRO A 47 20.65 2.01 5.17
C PRO A 47 20.51 3.14 6.17
N PRO A 48 21.52 3.45 6.99
CA PRO A 48 21.47 4.59 7.90
C PRO A 48 21.14 5.89 7.16
N GLY A 49 20.17 6.67 7.70
CA GLY A 49 19.79 7.97 7.15
C GLY A 49 18.87 7.92 5.91
N ARG A 50 18.44 6.75 5.47
CA ARG A 50 17.44 6.59 4.41
C ARG A 50 16.34 5.63 4.85
N PRO A 51 15.21 6.15 5.34
CA PRO A 51 14.09 5.31 5.74
C PRO A 51 13.58 4.50 4.54
N ASP A 52 13.11 3.29 4.81
CA ASP A 52 12.36 2.53 3.83
C ASP A 52 11.09 3.27 3.41
N VAL A 53 10.58 2.88 2.26
CA VAL A 53 9.31 3.39 1.74
C VAL A 53 8.39 2.24 1.40
N ALA A 54 7.09 2.52 1.40
CA ALA A 54 6.08 1.69 0.75
C ALA A 54 5.32 2.55 -0.25
N VAL A 55 4.84 1.95 -1.33
CA VAL A 55 4.11 2.66 -2.38
C VAL A 55 2.75 2.03 -2.59
N LEU A 56 1.70 2.78 -2.29
CA LEU A 56 0.32 2.40 -2.58
C LEU A 56 -0.07 2.92 -3.96
N VAL A 57 -0.60 2.03 -4.80
CA VAL A 57 -1.03 2.34 -6.16
C VAL A 57 -2.52 2.05 -6.31
N HIS A 58 -3.28 3.00 -6.84
CA HIS A 58 -4.71 2.85 -7.09
C HIS A 58 -5.15 3.75 -8.26
N GLU A 59 -6.32 3.48 -8.81
CA GLU A 59 -6.92 4.38 -9.79
C GLU A 59 -7.39 5.68 -9.12
N ALA A 60 -7.37 6.80 -9.85
CA ALA A 60 -7.64 8.13 -9.31
C ALA A 60 -9.05 8.27 -8.71
N ASP A 61 -10.02 7.54 -9.22
CA ASP A 61 -11.41 7.52 -8.74
C ASP A 61 -11.72 6.40 -7.73
N ALA A 62 -10.69 5.74 -7.20
CA ALA A 62 -10.86 4.64 -6.24
C ALA A 62 -11.68 5.05 -5.01
N GLY A 63 -11.52 6.30 -4.54
CA GLY A 63 -12.28 6.83 -3.42
C GLY A 63 -13.79 6.88 -3.71
N ASP A 64 -14.18 7.42 -4.86
CA ASP A 64 -15.58 7.50 -5.27
C ASP A 64 -16.21 6.11 -5.40
N LEU A 65 -15.45 5.17 -5.96
CA LEU A 65 -15.92 3.79 -6.13
C LEU A 65 -16.05 3.07 -4.78
N ALA A 66 -15.10 3.27 -3.88
CA ALA A 66 -15.14 2.72 -2.53
C ALA A 66 -16.31 3.27 -1.70
N GLN A 67 -16.60 4.56 -1.83
CA GLN A 67 -17.75 5.17 -1.15
C GLN A 67 -19.08 4.59 -1.63
N LYS A 68 -19.21 4.32 -2.92
CA LYS A 68 -20.41 3.73 -3.51
C LYS A 68 -20.62 2.28 -3.10
N SER A 69 -19.55 1.50 -3.08
CA SER A 69 -19.59 0.06 -2.77
C SER A 69 -19.50 -0.26 -1.28
N GLY A 70 -18.96 0.66 -0.49
CA GLY A 70 -18.63 0.42 0.92
C GLY A 70 -17.41 -0.47 1.13
N ALA A 71 -16.64 -0.75 0.08
CA ALA A 71 -15.49 -1.66 0.13
C ALA A 71 -14.36 -1.23 -0.81
N ALA A 72 -13.14 -1.63 -0.46
CA ALA A 72 -11.97 -1.59 -1.34
C ALA A 72 -11.15 -2.87 -1.12
N ALA A 73 -10.47 -3.32 -2.17
CA ALA A 73 -9.56 -4.45 -2.11
C ALA A 73 -8.12 -3.96 -2.11
N LEU A 74 -7.27 -4.58 -1.29
CA LEU A 74 -5.84 -4.31 -1.24
C LEU A 74 -5.08 -5.57 -1.66
N TYR A 75 -4.32 -5.47 -2.74
CA TYR A 75 -3.42 -6.52 -3.22
C TYR A 75 -2.05 -6.39 -2.55
N LEU A 76 -1.59 -7.46 -1.96
CA LEU A 76 -0.26 -7.58 -1.38
C LEU A 76 0.57 -8.51 -2.25
N PRO A 77 1.57 -8.00 -3.01
CA PRO A 77 2.43 -8.82 -3.83
C PRO A 77 3.23 -9.85 -3.01
N GLY A 78 3.53 -10.98 -3.64
CA GLY A 78 4.40 -12.00 -3.07
C GLY A 78 5.89 -11.64 -3.13
N PHE A 79 6.73 -12.62 -2.84
CA PHE A 79 8.19 -12.48 -2.88
C PHE A 79 8.69 -12.08 -4.28
N LEU A 80 9.53 -11.07 -4.34
CA LEU A 80 10.09 -10.48 -5.57
C LEU A 80 9.04 -9.96 -6.57
N ASP A 81 7.82 -9.71 -6.11
CA ASP A 81 6.73 -9.24 -6.96
C ASP A 81 6.42 -7.76 -6.72
N SER A 82 5.58 -7.19 -7.56
CA SER A 82 5.06 -5.83 -7.46
C SER A 82 3.63 -5.76 -8.01
N PHE A 83 2.93 -4.67 -7.71
CA PHE A 83 1.60 -4.48 -8.28
C PHE A 83 1.67 -3.98 -9.73
N PHE A 84 1.16 -4.79 -10.66
CA PHE A 84 0.98 -4.44 -12.09
C PHE A 84 -0.31 -5.04 -12.68
N HIS A 85 -1.21 -5.50 -11.86
CA HIS A 85 -2.37 -6.33 -12.21
C HIS A 85 -3.55 -5.47 -12.67
N VAL A 86 -3.38 -4.70 -13.75
CA VAL A 86 -4.40 -3.79 -14.29
C VAL A 86 -5.66 -4.52 -14.76
N GLU A 87 -5.51 -5.71 -15.32
CA GLU A 87 -6.65 -6.55 -15.76
C GLU A 87 -7.46 -7.06 -14.57
N GLN A 88 -6.78 -7.44 -13.48
CA GLN A 88 -7.44 -7.83 -12.24
C GLN A 88 -8.16 -6.64 -11.62
N ALA A 89 -7.54 -5.46 -11.64
CA ALA A 89 -8.18 -4.23 -11.19
C ALA A 89 -9.44 -3.90 -12.00
N ALA A 90 -9.41 -4.11 -13.32
CA ALA A 90 -10.57 -3.93 -14.19
C ALA A 90 -11.71 -4.89 -13.81
N ALA A 91 -11.41 -6.16 -13.54
CA ALA A 91 -12.40 -7.14 -13.09
C ALA A 91 -13.03 -6.78 -11.73
N PHE A 92 -12.22 -6.32 -10.76
CA PHE A 92 -12.74 -5.81 -9.49
C PHE A 92 -13.62 -4.58 -9.69
N ARG A 93 -13.22 -3.68 -10.60
CA ARG A 93 -13.98 -2.48 -10.93
C ARG A 93 -15.34 -2.80 -11.54
N GLU A 94 -15.45 -3.82 -12.40
CA GLU A 94 -16.72 -4.31 -12.93
C GLU A 94 -17.65 -4.79 -11.80
N ALA A 95 -17.10 -5.33 -10.72
CA ALA A 95 -17.83 -5.69 -9.52
C ALA A 95 -18.12 -4.50 -8.58
N GLY A 96 -17.72 -3.28 -8.96
CA GLY A 96 -17.93 -2.06 -8.17
C GLY A 96 -16.92 -1.85 -7.05
N ILE A 97 -15.84 -2.61 -7.00
CA ILE A 97 -14.83 -2.56 -5.93
C ILE A 97 -13.50 -2.06 -6.50
N PRO A 98 -12.91 -0.97 -5.99
CA PRO A 98 -11.57 -0.57 -6.41
C PRO A 98 -10.53 -1.55 -5.88
N LEU A 99 -9.57 -1.93 -6.73
CA LEU A 99 -8.39 -2.70 -6.33
C LEU A 99 -7.19 -1.76 -6.26
N ALA A 100 -6.58 -1.67 -5.10
CA ALA A 100 -5.30 -1.02 -4.89
C ALA A 100 -4.20 -2.05 -4.68
N GLY A 101 -2.96 -1.72 -5.03
CA GLY A 101 -1.79 -2.55 -4.77
C GLY A 101 -0.81 -1.84 -3.85
N LEU A 102 -0.17 -2.57 -2.95
CA LEU A 102 0.86 -2.06 -2.06
C LEU A 102 2.20 -2.72 -2.36
N ASP A 103 3.11 -1.98 -2.98
CA ASP A 103 4.51 -2.39 -3.04
C ASP A 103 5.14 -2.11 -1.68
N MET A 104 5.27 -3.15 -0.88
CA MET A 104 5.79 -3.08 0.48
C MET A 104 7.28 -2.74 0.48
N ARG A 105 7.85 -2.39 1.63
CA ARG A 105 9.28 -2.06 1.73
C ARG A 105 10.15 -3.08 1.02
N ARG A 106 11.11 -2.61 0.24
CA ARG A 106 12.08 -3.42 -0.51
C ARG A 106 11.48 -4.29 -1.62
N CYS A 107 10.21 -4.03 -1.98
CA CYS A 107 9.53 -4.69 -3.09
C CYS A 107 9.17 -3.69 -4.19
N GLY A 108 9.19 -4.10 -5.43
CA GLY A 108 8.72 -3.33 -6.58
C GLY A 108 9.18 -1.87 -6.60
N ARG A 109 8.22 -0.93 -6.61
CA ARG A 109 8.46 0.52 -6.58
C ARG A 109 9.18 1.00 -5.32
N SER A 110 9.16 0.19 -4.27
CA SER A 110 9.76 0.51 -2.96
C SER A 110 11.20 0.04 -2.83
N VAL A 111 11.77 -0.60 -3.86
CA VAL A 111 13.18 -0.98 -3.89
C VAL A 111 14.04 0.27 -4.00
N ARG A 112 15.02 0.39 -3.09
CA ARG A 112 16.06 1.42 -3.13
C ARG A 112 17.41 0.82 -3.50
N SER A 113 18.27 1.59 -4.15
CA SER A 113 19.53 1.13 -4.76
C SER A 113 20.50 0.42 -3.81
N ASN A 114 20.36 0.60 -2.49
CA ASN A 114 21.27 0.06 -1.48
C ASN A 114 20.58 -0.88 -0.50
N ALA A 115 19.32 -1.27 -0.74
CA ALA A 115 18.59 -2.15 0.14
C ALA A 115 18.53 -3.57 -0.43
N SER A 116 18.61 -4.56 0.44
CA SER A 116 18.35 -5.95 0.09
C SER A 116 16.89 -6.14 -0.26
N ARG A 117 16.59 -6.70 -1.43
CA ARG A 117 15.22 -6.96 -1.86
C ARG A 117 14.57 -7.98 -0.95
N ASP A 118 13.33 -7.69 -0.55
CA ASP A 118 12.49 -8.58 0.27
C ASP A 118 13.13 -9.11 1.57
N ASP A 119 14.26 -8.54 1.99
CA ASP A 119 14.93 -8.96 3.21
C ASP A 119 14.26 -8.32 4.43
N LEU A 120 13.78 -9.15 5.32
CA LEU A 120 13.13 -8.75 6.58
C LEU A 120 13.61 -9.65 7.70
N ARG A 121 13.94 -9.08 8.85
CA ARG A 121 14.20 -9.85 10.07
C ARG A 121 12.91 -10.36 10.70
N ASP A 122 11.85 -9.57 10.63
CA ASP A 122 10.58 -9.84 11.25
C ASP A 122 9.45 -9.45 10.31
N ILE A 123 8.55 -10.37 10.04
CA ILE A 123 7.38 -10.13 9.19
C ILE A 123 6.43 -9.08 9.78
N TYR A 124 6.42 -8.90 11.10
CA TYR A 124 5.55 -7.94 11.78
C TYR A 124 5.87 -6.48 11.44
N VAL A 125 7.05 -6.17 10.90
CA VAL A 125 7.35 -4.81 10.40
C VAL A 125 6.41 -4.38 9.28
N ARG A 126 5.79 -5.33 8.59
CA ARG A 126 4.80 -5.07 7.54
C ARG A 126 3.49 -4.49 8.06
N GLU A 127 3.19 -4.60 9.34
CA GLU A 127 1.99 -4.00 9.94
C GLU A 127 1.96 -2.48 9.74
N GLU A 128 3.11 -1.82 9.78
CA GLU A 128 3.20 -0.37 9.57
C GLU A 128 2.71 0.03 8.18
N GLU A 129 3.28 -0.56 7.15
CA GLU A 129 2.96 -0.20 5.78
C GLU A 129 1.56 -0.63 5.34
N ILE A 130 1.12 -1.79 5.78
CA ILE A 130 -0.25 -2.26 5.54
C ILE A 130 -1.25 -1.36 6.26
N GLY A 131 -0.96 -0.98 7.51
CA GLY A 131 -1.77 -0.05 8.28
C GLY A 131 -1.91 1.31 7.61
N LEU A 132 -0.82 1.88 7.10
CA LEU A 132 -0.82 3.15 6.36
C LEU A 132 -1.62 3.04 5.06
N ALA A 133 -1.47 1.95 4.31
CA ALA A 133 -2.21 1.72 3.08
C ALA A 133 -3.73 1.63 3.33
N ILE A 134 -4.15 0.84 4.33
CA ILE A 134 -5.55 0.72 4.71
C ILE A 134 -6.10 2.09 5.18
N GLY A 135 -5.36 2.79 6.03
CA GLY A 135 -5.72 4.12 6.49
C GLY A 135 -5.89 5.11 5.35
N ARG A 136 -5.00 5.07 4.35
CA ARG A 136 -5.10 5.90 3.16
C ARG A 136 -6.34 5.56 2.32
N LEU A 137 -6.59 4.29 2.05
CA LEU A 137 -7.77 3.86 1.29
C LEU A 137 -9.08 4.28 1.94
N ARG A 138 -9.14 4.24 3.28
CA ARG A 138 -10.30 4.70 4.05
C ARG A 138 -10.50 6.22 4.03
N SER A 139 -9.46 6.98 3.70
CA SER A 139 -9.47 8.45 3.67
C SER A 139 -9.67 9.02 2.26
N LEU A 140 -9.72 8.20 1.23
CA LEU A 140 -10.04 8.62 -0.13
C LEU A 140 -11.53 8.93 -0.25
#